data_3ca4a37de71acedcd3ada862abe75d02
#
_entry.id   3ca4a37de71acedcd3ada862abe75d02
#
_cell.length_a   1.000
_cell.length_b   1.000
_cell.length_c   1.000
_cell.angle_alpha   90.00
_cell.angle_beta   90.00
_cell.angle_gamma   90.00
#
_symmetry.space_group_name_H-M   'P 1'
#
loop_
_entity.id
_entity.type
_entity.pdbx_description
1 polymer ?
#
loop_
_entity_poly.entity_id
_entity_poly.type
_entity_poly.pdbx_seq_one_letter_code
_entity_poly.pdbx_strand_id
1 'polypeptide(L)'
;MKVSKNELLASLKKAFEALGFQPGDYYDAADMVVWLETHGFYGFDRLLAVLTYLNTTAPVHADLMQEDTHNFVLDGKGTSVLLCGSEAVDLIRSKVMKGSCAGLELINCYNRTFIVQRLIKAAQRNLAFIAYWRQLDYCVKVSVKPGAHLPEYQTFTMLEIVDLQSLRIFCGKNL
;
A
#
# COMPACT_ATOMS: atom_id res chain seq x y z
N MET A 1 22.91 16.92 6.77
CA MET A 1 21.91 17.93 6.36
C MET A 1 20.60 17.58 7.03
N LYS A 2 19.91 18.49 7.68
CA LYS A 2 18.57 18.24 8.25
C LYS A 2 17.54 18.83 7.28
N VAL A 3 16.62 18.00 6.82
CA VAL A 3 15.53 18.39 5.91
C VAL A 3 14.23 18.33 6.70
N SER A 4 13.36 19.32 6.58
CA SER A 4 12.05 19.30 7.23
C SER A 4 11.10 18.35 6.50
N LYS A 5 10.09 17.85 7.22
CA LYS A 5 9.04 16.99 6.63
C LYS A 5 8.36 17.65 5.43
N ASN A 6 8.14 18.96 5.48
CA ASN A 6 7.46 19.70 4.40
C ASN A 6 8.33 19.83 3.14
N GLU A 7 9.63 20.11 3.31
CA GLU A 7 10.58 20.14 2.19
C GLU A 7 10.69 18.78 1.52
N LEU A 8 10.69 17.73 2.33
CA LEU A 8 10.72 16.36 1.89
C LEU A 8 9.49 16.01 1.04
N LEU A 9 8.29 16.29 1.57
CA LEU A 9 7.04 16.12 0.84
C LEU A 9 7.03 16.90 -0.49
N ALA A 10 7.47 18.16 -0.47
CA ALA A 10 7.51 18.99 -1.67
C ALA A 10 8.46 18.43 -2.74
N SER A 11 9.63 17.94 -2.33
CA SER A 11 10.62 17.35 -3.22
C SER A 11 10.11 16.02 -3.82
N LEU A 12 9.51 15.17 -3.01
CA LEU A 12 8.96 13.88 -3.47
C LEU A 12 7.77 14.08 -4.43
N LYS A 13 6.89 15.04 -4.17
CA LYS A 13 5.80 15.36 -5.10
C LYS A 13 6.32 15.71 -6.48
N LYS A 14 7.34 16.59 -6.57
CA LYS A 14 7.98 16.94 -7.83
C LYS A 14 8.65 15.75 -8.50
N ALA A 15 9.28 14.87 -7.72
CA ALA A 15 9.89 13.66 -8.26
C ALA A 15 8.85 12.68 -8.83
N PHE A 16 7.74 12.44 -8.14
CA PHE A 16 6.66 11.59 -8.64
C PHE A 16 5.93 12.21 -9.84
N GLU A 17 5.72 13.53 -9.83
CA GLU A 17 5.20 14.27 -11.00
C GLU A 17 6.10 14.07 -12.22
N ALA A 18 7.42 14.17 -12.05
CA ALA A 18 8.39 13.93 -13.13
C ALA A 18 8.39 12.46 -13.62
N LEU A 19 7.99 11.51 -12.78
CA LEU A 19 7.75 10.10 -13.14
C LEU A 19 6.39 9.87 -13.83
N GLY A 20 5.59 10.92 -14.06
CA GLY A 20 4.31 10.86 -14.76
C GLY A 20 3.10 10.56 -13.86
N PHE A 21 3.25 10.56 -12.54
CA PHE A 21 2.10 10.41 -11.63
C PHE A 21 1.15 11.61 -11.72
N GLN A 22 -0.14 11.36 -11.72
CA GLN A 22 -1.15 12.41 -11.72
C GLN A 22 -1.26 13.13 -10.36
N PRO A 23 -1.88 14.33 -10.27
CA PRO A 23 -1.91 15.13 -9.05
C PRO A 23 -2.34 14.40 -7.78
N GLY A 24 -3.37 13.57 -7.80
CA GLY A 24 -3.81 12.78 -6.67
C GLY A 24 -2.76 11.75 -6.25
N ASP A 25 -2.20 11.05 -7.23
CA ASP A 25 -1.29 9.94 -7.04
C ASP A 25 0.06 10.38 -6.47
N TYR A 26 0.64 11.45 -6.98
CA TYR A 26 1.94 11.90 -6.45
C TYR A 26 1.83 12.47 -5.04
N TYR A 27 0.67 13.02 -4.64
CA TYR A 27 0.42 13.39 -3.24
C TYR A 27 0.42 12.18 -2.33
N ASP A 28 -0.30 11.14 -2.71
CA ASP A 28 -0.43 9.91 -1.95
C ASP A 28 0.89 9.14 -1.89
N ALA A 29 1.59 9.01 -3.01
CA ALA A 29 2.91 8.37 -3.08
C ALA A 29 3.95 9.07 -2.19
N ALA A 30 4.02 10.40 -2.25
CA ALA A 30 4.92 11.19 -1.41
C ALA A 30 4.60 11.01 0.08
N ASP A 31 3.31 10.99 0.45
CA ASP A 31 2.87 10.79 1.82
C ASP A 31 3.22 9.38 2.35
N MET A 32 3.09 8.34 1.52
CA MET A 32 3.52 6.97 1.85
C MET A 32 5.02 6.91 2.16
N VAL A 33 5.86 7.49 1.30
CA VAL A 33 7.31 7.48 1.48
C VAL A 33 7.73 8.24 2.74
N VAL A 34 7.22 9.47 2.91
CA VAL A 34 7.56 10.31 4.07
C VAL A 34 7.10 9.68 5.38
N TRP A 35 5.91 9.05 5.39
CA TRP A 35 5.43 8.38 6.59
C TRP A 35 6.35 7.22 6.97
N LEU A 36 6.72 6.36 6.03
CA LEU A 36 7.66 5.26 6.28
C LEU A 36 9.01 5.78 6.81
N GLU A 37 9.55 6.85 6.20
CA GLU A 37 10.82 7.46 6.64
C GLU A 37 10.73 7.97 8.07
N THR A 38 9.70 8.75 8.38
CA THR A 38 9.55 9.39 9.70
C THR A 38 9.18 8.42 10.83
N HIS A 39 8.77 7.19 10.50
CA HIS A 39 8.43 6.14 11.48
C HIS A 39 9.46 5.00 11.53
N GLY A 40 10.66 5.18 10.94
CA GLY A 40 11.75 4.22 11.02
C GLY A 40 11.63 3.00 10.11
N PHE A 41 10.80 3.09 9.07
CA PHE A 41 10.62 2.03 8.06
C PHE A 41 11.44 2.24 6.79
N TYR A 42 12.44 3.13 6.82
CA TYR A 42 13.39 3.37 5.72
C TYR A 42 12.71 3.68 4.39
N GLY A 43 11.80 4.64 4.39
CA GLY A 43 10.98 5.00 3.22
C GLY A 43 11.82 5.43 2.01
N PHE A 44 12.90 6.20 2.24
CA PHE A 44 13.82 6.64 1.20
C PHE A 44 14.64 5.49 0.61
N ASP A 45 15.25 4.67 1.45
CA ASP A 45 16.05 3.54 0.97
C ASP A 45 15.20 2.60 0.12
N ARG A 46 13.95 2.38 0.54
CA ARG A 46 12.98 1.60 -0.23
C ARG A 46 12.60 2.25 -1.55
N LEU A 47 12.43 3.58 -1.56
CA LEU A 47 12.15 4.31 -2.79
C LEU A 47 13.35 4.25 -3.75
N LEU A 48 14.57 4.48 -3.27
CA LEU A 48 15.77 4.40 -4.07
C LEU A 48 15.97 3.01 -4.68
N ALA A 49 15.70 1.95 -3.91
CA ALA A 49 15.79 0.56 -4.40
C ALA A 49 14.85 0.26 -5.57
N VAL A 50 13.74 0.98 -5.70
CA VAL A 50 12.73 0.76 -6.75
C VAL A 50 12.68 1.88 -7.79
N LEU A 51 13.52 2.88 -7.68
CA LEU A 51 13.47 4.07 -8.55
C LEU A 51 13.69 3.73 -10.02
N THR A 52 14.61 2.82 -10.33
CA THR A 52 14.85 2.36 -11.71
C THR A 52 13.59 1.73 -12.28
N TYR A 53 12.91 0.89 -11.51
CA TYR A 53 11.64 0.27 -11.89
C TYR A 53 10.55 1.32 -12.15
N LEU A 54 10.37 2.28 -11.24
CA LEU A 54 9.39 3.36 -11.40
C LEU A 54 9.65 4.22 -12.62
N ASN A 55 10.92 4.42 -12.99
CA ASN A 55 11.32 5.23 -14.14
C ASN A 55 11.10 4.51 -15.49
N THR A 56 11.00 3.18 -15.47
CA THR A 56 10.84 2.35 -16.69
C THR A 56 9.43 1.83 -16.88
N THR A 57 8.59 1.92 -15.86
CA THR A 57 7.21 1.41 -15.87
C THR A 57 6.23 2.57 -15.99
N ALA A 58 5.35 2.52 -17.01
CA ALA A 58 4.31 3.54 -17.16
C ALA A 58 3.39 3.56 -15.92
N PRO A 59 3.04 4.75 -15.40
CA PRO A 59 2.09 4.86 -14.30
C PRO A 59 0.67 4.57 -14.82
N VAL A 60 0.18 3.36 -14.52
CA VAL A 60 -1.18 2.92 -14.89
C VAL A 60 -1.94 2.53 -13.62
N HIS A 61 -3.24 2.82 -13.60
CA HIS A 61 -4.11 2.39 -12.50
C HIS A 61 -4.46 0.90 -12.60
N ALA A 62 -4.82 0.33 -11.46
CA ALA A 62 -5.26 -1.06 -11.40
C ALA A 62 -6.64 -1.23 -12.06
N ASP A 63 -6.87 -2.39 -12.68
CA ASP A 63 -8.18 -2.75 -13.22
C ASP A 63 -8.93 -3.64 -12.23
N LEU A 64 -10.22 -3.40 -12.08
CA LEU A 64 -11.11 -4.28 -11.34
C LEU A 64 -11.41 -5.53 -12.18
N MET A 65 -10.89 -6.68 -11.75
CA MET A 65 -11.05 -7.96 -12.44
C MET A 65 -12.28 -8.73 -11.95
N GLN A 66 -12.52 -8.68 -10.64
CA GLN A 66 -13.63 -9.39 -10.03
C GLN A 66 -14.14 -8.63 -8.81
N GLU A 67 -15.46 -8.64 -8.63
CA GLU A 67 -16.13 -8.15 -7.44
C GLU A 67 -17.24 -9.14 -7.05
N ASP A 68 -17.27 -9.51 -5.78
CA ASP A 68 -18.41 -10.19 -5.16
C ASP A 68 -18.91 -9.43 -3.93
N THR A 69 -19.77 -10.05 -3.12
CA THR A 69 -20.37 -9.40 -1.94
C THR A 69 -19.32 -8.92 -0.92
N HIS A 70 -18.20 -9.64 -0.78
CA HIS A 70 -17.20 -9.38 0.27
C HIS A 70 -15.80 -9.11 -0.27
N ASN A 71 -15.52 -9.44 -1.52
CA ASN A 71 -14.17 -9.42 -2.05
C ASN A 71 -14.05 -8.59 -3.33
N PHE A 72 -12.81 -8.12 -3.56
CA PHE A 72 -12.34 -7.56 -4.82
C PHE A 72 -11.08 -8.28 -5.29
N VAL A 73 -10.92 -8.41 -6.59
CA VAL A 73 -9.64 -8.74 -7.22
C VAL A 73 -9.29 -7.60 -8.17
N LEU A 74 -8.15 -6.98 -7.94
CA LEU A 74 -7.59 -5.93 -8.79
C LEU A 74 -6.33 -6.43 -9.49
N ASP A 75 -6.15 -6.10 -10.76
CA ASP A 75 -4.88 -6.29 -11.47
C ASP A 75 -4.10 -4.97 -11.51
N GLY A 76 -2.97 -4.94 -10.83
CA GLY A 76 -2.06 -3.78 -10.81
C GLY A 76 -1.24 -3.62 -12.09
N LYS A 77 -1.36 -4.52 -13.08
CA LYS A 77 -0.66 -4.43 -14.39
C LYS A 77 0.85 -4.22 -14.27
N GLY A 78 1.45 -4.76 -13.24
CA GLY A 78 2.87 -4.54 -12.97
C GLY A 78 3.19 -3.16 -12.37
N THR A 79 2.22 -2.40 -11.86
CA THR A 79 2.50 -1.09 -11.25
C THR A 79 2.91 -1.20 -9.78
N SER A 80 3.39 -0.10 -9.23
CA SER A 80 3.75 0.02 -7.81
C SER A 80 2.51 0.29 -6.95
N VAL A 81 2.49 -0.26 -5.73
CA VAL A 81 1.53 0.13 -4.68
C VAL A 81 1.54 1.63 -4.40
N LEU A 82 2.62 2.34 -4.69
CA LEU A 82 2.65 3.81 -4.62
C LEU A 82 1.58 4.49 -5.49
N LEU A 83 1.13 3.82 -6.56
CA LEU A 83 0.09 4.32 -7.46
C LEU A 83 -1.29 3.74 -7.12
N CYS A 84 -1.39 2.41 -7.00
CA CYS A 84 -2.68 1.73 -6.84
C CYS A 84 -3.10 1.46 -5.38
N GLY A 85 -2.21 1.68 -4.41
CA GLY A 85 -2.47 1.33 -3.01
C GLY A 85 -3.57 2.16 -2.35
N SER A 86 -3.68 3.45 -2.70
CA SER A 86 -4.72 4.33 -2.17
C SER A 86 -6.11 3.87 -2.62
N GLU A 87 -6.25 3.63 -3.91
CA GLU A 87 -7.47 3.13 -4.53
C GLU A 87 -7.90 1.77 -3.93
N ALA A 88 -6.96 0.83 -3.79
CA ALA A 88 -7.22 -0.47 -3.20
C ALA A 88 -7.77 -0.36 -1.76
N VAL A 89 -7.19 0.52 -0.94
CA VAL A 89 -7.65 0.74 0.44
C VAL A 89 -9.01 1.44 0.47
N ASP A 90 -9.28 2.38 -0.42
CA ASP A 90 -10.57 3.07 -0.46
C ASP A 90 -11.69 2.16 -0.96
N LEU A 91 -11.42 1.28 -1.93
CA LEU A 91 -12.37 0.26 -2.38
C LEU A 91 -12.76 -0.71 -1.26
N ILE A 92 -11.79 -1.33 -0.58
CA ILE A 92 -12.09 -2.26 0.51
C ILE A 92 -12.85 -1.57 1.65
N ARG A 93 -12.51 -0.33 1.99
CA ARG A 93 -13.25 0.47 2.98
C ARG A 93 -14.69 0.70 2.56
N SER A 94 -14.94 1.05 1.31
CA SER A 94 -16.31 1.28 0.81
C SER A 94 -17.20 0.07 0.99
N LYS A 95 -16.65 -1.14 0.82
CA LYS A 95 -17.36 -2.41 1.01
C LYS A 95 -17.65 -2.69 2.48
N VAL A 96 -16.68 -2.46 3.38
CA VAL A 96 -16.86 -2.63 4.84
C VAL A 96 -17.90 -1.66 5.40
N MET A 97 -18.08 -0.48 4.82
CA MET A 97 -19.15 0.45 5.24
C MET A 97 -20.55 -0.12 4.98
N LYS A 98 -20.71 -1.00 3.99
CA LYS A 98 -21.96 -1.68 3.65
C LYS A 98 -22.13 -3.03 4.37
N GLY A 99 -21.04 -3.61 4.89
CA GLY A 99 -20.97 -4.90 5.56
C GLY A 99 -20.20 -4.85 6.86
N SER A 100 -19.71 -6.02 7.32
CA SER A 100 -18.87 -6.15 8.53
C SER A 100 -17.39 -6.33 8.23
N CYS A 101 -17.06 -7.00 7.14
CA CYS A 101 -15.69 -7.27 6.69
C CYS A 101 -15.64 -7.37 5.17
N ALA A 102 -14.44 -7.19 4.62
CA ALA A 102 -14.16 -7.35 3.20
C ALA A 102 -12.71 -7.83 2.99
N GLY A 103 -12.47 -8.49 1.85
CA GLY A 103 -11.17 -8.88 1.35
C GLY A 103 -10.85 -8.19 0.02
N LEU A 104 -9.57 -7.96 -0.23
CA LEU A 104 -9.07 -7.48 -1.50
C LEU A 104 -7.77 -8.19 -1.84
N GLU A 105 -7.67 -8.70 -3.04
CA GLU A 105 -6.44 -9.20 -3.62
C GLU A 105 -6.01 -8.26 -4.76
N LEU A 106 -4.81 -7.72 -4.64
CA LEU A 106 -4.16 -6.92 -5.68
C LEU A 106 -3.04 -7.77 -6.29
N ILE A 107 -3.27 -8.30 -7.48
CA ILE A 107 -2.30 -9.10 -8.23
C ILE A 107 -1.42 -8.21 -9.10
N ASN A 108 -0.28 -8.73 -9.55
CA ASN A 108 0.67 -8.03 -10.41
C ASN A 108 1.05 -6.63 -9.87
N CYS A 109 1.31 -6.53 -8.56
CA CYS A 109 1.73 -5.28 -7.92
C CYS A 109 3.09 -5.41 -7.24
N TYR A 110 3.82 -4.31 -7.19
CA TYR A 110 5.17 -4.21 -6.63
C TYR A 110 5.23 -3.21 -5.48
N ASN A 111 6.36 -3.22 -4.75
CA ASN A 111 6.67 -2.26 -3.67
C ASN A 111 5.63 -2.25 -2.54
N ARG A 112 5.09 -3.41 -2.22
CA ARG A 112 3.93 -3.61 -1.33
C ARG A 112 4.08 -3.03 0.07
N THR A 113 5.29 -2.85 0.57
CA THR A 113 5.54 -2.26 1.89
C THR A 113 4.98 -0.83 2.02
N PHE A 114 4.89 -0.06 0.93
CA PHE A 114 4.36 1.30 0.97
C PHE A 114 2.88 1.37 1.34
N ILE A 115 2.12 0.26 1.19
CA ILE A 115 0.70 0.20 1.58
C ILE A 115 0.46 0.53 3.06
N VAL A 116 1.45 0.28 3.92
CA VAL A 116 1.32 0.37 5.38
C VAL A 116 0.80 1.72 5.83
N GLN A 117 1.30 2.80 5.26
CA GLN A 117 0.82 4.14 5.57
C GLN A 117 -0.68 4.31 5.28
N ARG A 118 -1.16 3.75 4.15
CA ARG A 118 -2.58 3.83 3.79
C ARG A 118 -3.45 3.04 4.76
N LEU A 119 -2.99 1.87 5.20
CA LEU A 119 -3.69 1.07 6.21
C LEU A 119 -3.77 1.82 7.54
N ILE A 120 -2.67 2.40 8.01
CA ILE A 120 -2.64 3.22 9.24
C ILE A 120 -3.61 4.41 9.15
N LYS A 121 -3.57 5.14 8.04
CA LYS A 121 -4.45 6.31 7.83
C LYS A 121 -5.93 5.90 7.78
N ALA A 122 -6.23 4.77 7.15
CA ALA A 122 -7.59 4.23 7.08
C ALA A 122 -8.10 3.70 8.42
N ALA A 123 -7.21 3.11 9.25
CA ALA A 123 -7.54 2.58 10.57
C ALA A 123 -7.96 3.67 11.58
N GLN A 124 -7.62 4.94 11.34
CA GLN A 124 -8.10 6.07 12.15
C GLN A 124 -9.63 6.25 12.09
N ARG A 125 -10.30 5.57 11.16
CA ARG A 125 -11.77 5.55 11.03
C ARG A 125 -12.42 4.34 11.71
N ASN A 126 -11.81 3.85 12.76
CA ASN A 126 -12.30 2.71 13.56
C ASN A 126 -12.39 1.40 12.77
N LEU A 127 -11.43 1.16 11.89
CA LEU A 127 -11.30 -0.07 11.10
C LEU A 127 -10.01 -0.80 11.46
N ALA A 128 -10.07 -2.13 11.45
CA ALA A 128 -8.89 -2.98 11.54
C ALA A 128 -8.49 -3.47 10.14
N PHE A 129 -7.19 -3.64 9.93
CA PHE A 129 -6.64 -4.17 8.69
C PHE A 129 -5.63 -5.28 8.97
N ILE A 130 -5.65 -6.30 8.12
CA ILE A 130 -4.60 -7.29 8.03
C ILE A 130 -4.16 -7.36 6.57
N ALA A 131 -2.87 -7.21 6.31
CA ALA A 131 -2.32 -7.31 4.96
C ALA A 131 -1.23 -8.37 4.92
N TYR A 132 -1.16 -9.10 3.80
CA TYR A 132 -0.17 -10.14 3.55
C TYR A 132 0.48 -9.93 2.19
N TRP A 133 1.81 -10.12 2.13
CA TRP A 133 2.53 -10.24 0.87
C TRP A 133 3.75 -11.14 1.03
N ARG A 134 4.14 -11.76 -0.07
CA ARG A 134 5.36 -12.55 -0.12
C ARG A 134 6.57 -11.68 -0.45
N GLN A 135 7.67 -11.90 0.24
CA GLN A 135 8.95 -11.25 -0.03
C GLN A 135 10.03 -12.33 -0.13
N LEU A 136 10.35 -12.74 -1.37
CA LEU A 136 11.28 -13.84 -1.67
C LEU A 136 10.90 -15.13 -0.92
N ASP A 137 11.59 -15.45 0.16
CA ASP A 137 11.53 -16.71 0.88
C ASP A 137 10.60 -16.69 2.10
N TYR A 138 9.93 -15.57 2.38
CA TYR A 138 9.03 -15.43 3.52
C TYR A 138 7.82 -14.56 3.18
N CYS A 139 6.77 -14.74 3.95
CA CYS A 139 5.60 -13.88 3.91
C CYS A 139 5.68 -12.84 5.03
N VAL A 140 5.23 -11.64 4.72
CA VAL A 140 5.03 -10.56 5.66
C VAL A 140 3.55 -10.47 5.96
N LYS A 141 3.21 -10.40 7.24
CA LYS A 141 1.89 -10.01 7.74
C LYS A 141 2.00 -8.67 8.45
N VAL A 142 1.12 -7.77 8.10
CA VAL A 142 0.94 -6.49 8.78
C VAL A 142 -0.44 -6.45 9.36
N SER A 143 -0.54 -6.18 10.66
CA SER A 143 -1.82 -5.97 11.36
C SER A 143 -1.90 -4.53 11.86
N VAL A 144 -3.03 -3.90 11.64
CA VAL A 144 -3.31 -2.52 12.07
C VAL A 144 -4.64 -2.51 12.83
N LYS A 145 -4.58 -2.23 14.13
CA LYS A 145 -5.78 -2.10 14.97
C LYS A 145 -6.48 -0.76 14.74
N PRO A 146 -7.78 -0.66 15.03
CA PRO A 146 -8.50 0.61 14.98
C PRO A 146 -7.78 1.70 15.79
N GLY A 147 -7.54 2.86 15.18
CA GLY A 147 -6.86 3.99 15.80
C GLY A 147 -5.34 3.82 16.03
N ALA A 148 -4.75 2.71 15.61
CA ALA A 148 -3.31 2.49 15.77
C ALA A 148 -2.48 3.50 14.96
N HIS A 149 -1.38 3.97 15.52
CA HIS A 149 -0.40 4.85 14.86
C HIS A 149 0.77 4.08 14.25
N LEU A 150 0.99 2.83 14.67
CA LEU A 150 2.02 1.94 14.17
C LEU A 150 1.43 0.57 13.87
N PRO A 151 1.94 -0.15 12.87
CA PRO A 151 1.53 -1.50 12.56
C PRO A 151 2.25 -2.52 13.45
N GLU A 152 1.66 -3.70 13.57
CA GLU A 152 2.32 -4.89 14.07
C GLU A 152 2.81 -5.73 12.87
N TYR A 153 4.10 -6.09 12.84
CA TYR A 153 4.71 -6.92 11.81
C TYR A 153 4.97 -8.33 12.30
N GLN A 154 4.67 -9.30 11.45
CA GLN A 154 5.05 -10.70 11.63
C GLN A 154 5.61 -11.25 10.31
N THR A 155 6.57 -12.14 10.39
CA THR A 155 7.10 -12.87 9.24
C THR A 155 6.95 -14.37 9.46
N PHE A 156 6.67 -15.11 8.39
CA PHE A 156 6.53 -16.56 8.43
C PHE A 156 6.88 -17.20 7.07
N THR A 157 7.16 -18.50 7.06
CA THR A 157 7.71 -19.20 5.88
C THR A 157 6.66 -19.96 5.05
N MET A 158 5.38 -19.67 5.17
CA MET A 158 4.34 -20.29 4.34
C MET A 158 4.25 -19.61 2.98
N LEU A 159 4.98 -20.10 2.00
CA LEU A 159 5.11 -19.49 0.67
C LEU A 159 3.90 -19.75 -0.25
N GLU A 160 3.06 -20.73 0.06
CA GLU A 160 1.93 -21.14 -0.78
C GLU A 160 0.68 -20.24 -0.64
N ILE A 161 0.66 -19.37 0.36
CA ILE A 161 -0.53 -18.56 0.68
C ILE A 161 -0.69 -17.36 -0.24
N VAL A 162 0.41 -16.78 -0.71
CA VAL A 162 0.41 -15.53 -1.48
C VAL A 162 1.41 -15.60 -2.63
N ASP A 163 0.97 -15.27 -3.82
CA ASP A 163 1.84 -15.17 -4.98
C ASP A 163 2.90 -14.08 -4.81
N LEU A 164 4.05 -14.24 -5.47
CA LEU A 164 5.20 -13.36 -5.31
C LEU A 164 4.89 -11.88 -5.59
N GLN A 165 3.95 -11.62 -6.50
CA GLN A 165 3.60 -10.27 -6.95
C GLN A 165 2.18 -9.87 -6.54
N SER A 166 1.66 -10.44 -5.46
CA SER A 166 0.34 -10.09 -4.95
C SER A 166 0.39 -9.49 -3.53
N LEU A 167 -0.65 -8.77 -3.21
CA LEU A 167 -0.94 -8.18 -1.91
C LEU A 167 -2.38 -8.52 -1.55
N ARG A 168 -2.59 -9.19 -0.43
CA ARG A 168 -3.92 -9.45 0.11
C ARG A 168 -4.19 -8.54 1.29
N ILE A 169 -5.34 -7.90 1.30
CA ILE A 169 -5.79 -6.99 2.36
C ILE A 169 -7.15 -7.46 2.86
N PHE A 170 -7.28 -7.57 4.17
CA PHE A 170 -8.55 -7.79 4.86
C PHE A 170 -8.86 -6.58 5.71
N CYS A 171 -10.10 -6.14 5.69
CA CYS A 171 -10.60 -5.01 6.45
C CYS A 171 -11.88 -5.40 7.19
N GLY A 172 -12.04 -4.94 8.41
CA GLY A 172 -13.24 -5.16 9.20
C GLY A 172 -13.35 -4.23 10.40
N LYS A 173 -14.54 -4.22 11.01
CA LYS A 173 -14.78 -3.45 12.24
C LYS A 173 -14.25 -4.17 13.48
N ASN A 174 -14.12 -5.50 13.42
CA ASN A 174 -13.71 -6.40 14.51
C ASN A 174 -12.83 -7.55 13.96
N LEU A 175 -11.70 -7.23 13.33
CA LEU A 175 -10.70 -8.21 12.88
C LEU A 175 -9.70 -8.52 13.98
#